data_05c41ee2cd40b661a196e8b17bcbb888
#
_entry.id   05c41ee2cd40b661a196e8b17bcbb888
#
_cell.length_a   1.000
_cell.length_b   1.000
_cell.length_c   1.000
_cell.angle_alpha   90.00
_cell.angle_beta   90.00
_cell.angle_gamma   90.00
#
_symmetry.space_group_name_H-M   'P 1'
#
loop_
_entity.id
_entity.type
_entity.pdbx_description
1 polymer ?
#
loop_
_entity_poly.entity_id
_entity_poly.type
_entity_poly.pdbx_seq_one_letter_code
_entity_poly.pdbx_strand_id
1 'polypeptide(L)'
;MLKGTDNIKESLGKEGPVSVCLDASNWASYKSGVFSNCGSTTLNHAVLAVGYEKDGTWIVKNSWGVNWGDQGYIKLAPGNTCGVEAHAIAASIARSLSTE
;
A
#
# COMPACT_ATOMS: atom_id res chain seq x y z
N MET A 1 -15.39 -0.57 0.50
CA MET A 1 -14.03 -1.13 0.60
C MET A 1 -13.64 -1.76 -0.72
N LEU A 2 -12.40 -1.55 -1.12
CA LEU A 2 -11.88 -2.07 -2.37
C LEU A 2 -11.10 -3.37 -2.13
N LYS A 3 -11.19 -4.28 -3.07
CA LYS A 3 -10.41 -5.53 -3.06
C LYS A 3 -9.96 -5.86 -4.47
N GLY A 4 -8.78 -6.44 -4.57
CA GLY A 4 -8.21 -6.92 -5.82
C GLY A 4 -7.48 -5.87 -6.60
N THR A 5 -6.59 -6.33 -7.46
CA THR A 5 -5.65 -5.49 -8.20
C THR A 5 -6.37 -4.46 -9.06
N ASP A 6 -7.34 -4.89 -9.85
CA ASP A 6 -7.97 -4.00 -10.83
C ASP A 6 -8.77 -2.88 -10.16
N ASN A 7 -9.49 -3.20 -9.08
CA ASN A 7 -10.28 -2.20 -8.37
C ASN A 7 -9.39 -1.16 -7.71
N ILE A 8 -8.28 -1.57 -7.12
CA ILE A 8 -7.34 -0.64 -6.47
C ILE A 8 -6.67 0.24 -7.52
N LYS A 9 -6.24 -0.34 -8.65
CA LYS A 9 -5.62 0.44 -9.74
C LYS A 9 -6.58 1.46 -10.32
N GLU A 10 -7.84 1.08 -10.51
CA GLU A 10 -8.84 2.00 -11.02
C GLU A 10 -9.05 3.17 -10.07
N SER A 11 -9.12 2.91 -8.78
CA SER A 11 -9.27 3.96 -7.78
C SER A 11 -8.06 4.87 -7.75
N LEU A 12 -6.84 4.34 -7.86
CA LEU A 12 -5.62 5.14 -7.93
C LEU A 12 -5.66 6.11 -9.10
N GLY A 13 -6.17 5.67 -10.26
CA GLY A 13 -6.25 6.51 -11.45
C GLY A 13 -7.33 7.59 -11.37
N LYS A 14 -8.42 7.32 -10.67
CA LYS A 14 -9.57 8.23 -10.62
C LYS A 14 -9.60 9.12 -9.39
N GLU A 15 -9.22 8.57 -8.24
CA GLU A 15 -9.43 9.23 -6.96
C GLU A 15 -8.13 9.53 -6.21
N GLY A 16 -6.99 9.07 -6.72
CA GLY A 16 -5.69 9.28 -6.09
C GLY A 16 -5.35 8.21 -5.06
N PRO A 17 -4.51 8.54 -4.07
CA PRO A 17 -3.99 7.54 -3.13
C PRO A 17 -5.08 6.73 -2.43
N VAL A 18 -4.75 5.47 -2.15
CA VAL A 18 -5.67 4.52 -1.53
C VAL A 18 -5.07 4.07 -0.21
N SER A 19 -5.86 4.14 0.88
CA SER A 19 -5.44 3.63 2.17
C SER A 19 -5.54 2.11 2.15
N VAL A 20 -4.46 1.41 2.50
CA VAL A 20 -4.43 -0.05 2.54
C VAL A 20 -3.93 -0.53 3.88
N CYS A 21 -4.49 -1.65 4.34
CA CYS A 21 -3.98 -2.36 5.50
C CYS A 21 -3.19 -3.57 5.02
N LEU A 22 -2.02 -3.80 5.62
CA LEU A 22 -1.16 -4.89 5.19
C LEU A 22 -0.29 -5.35 6.35
N ASP A 23 0.57 -6.34 6.07
CA ASP A 23 1.50 -6.88 7.05
C ASP A 23 2.87 -6.26 6.85
N ALA A 24 3.28 -5.42 7.78
CA ALA A 24 4.58 -4.75 7.74
C ALA A 24 5.59 -5.38 8.71
N SER A 25 5.35 -6.61 9.15
CA SER A 25 6.18 -7.25 10.16
C SER A 25 7.66 -7.34 9.77
N ASN A 26 7.96 -7.50 8.48
CA ASN A 26 9.33 -7.67 8.00
C ASN A 26 9.90 -6.42 7.33
N TRP A 27 9.29 -5.27 7.54
CA TRP A 27 9.66 -4.03 6.82
C TRP A 27 10.82 -3.25 7.44
N ALA A 28 11.19 -3.53 8.68
CA ALA A 28 12.11 -2.66 9.43
C ALA A 28 13.43 -2.41 8.71
N SER A 29 13.98 -3.41 8.04
CA SER A 29 15.29 -3.31 7.37
C SER A 29 15.21 -2.99 5.88
N TYR A 30 14.01 -2.76 5.35
CA TYR A 30 13.86 -2.43 3.93
C TYR A 30 14.58 -1.13 3.60
N LYS A 31 15.28 -1.10 2.45
CA LYS A 31 15.99 0.09 1.99
C LYS A 31 15.59 0.52 0.60
N SER A 32 15.51 -0.40 -0.35
CA SER A 32 15.17 -0.10 -1.74
C SER A 32 14.80 -1.35 -2.49
N GLY A 33 14.33 -1.18 -3.72
CA GLY A 33 13.97 -2.29 -4.59
C GLY A 33 12.55 -2.79 -4.31
N VAL A 34 12.23 -3.94 -4.89
CA VAL A 34 10.90 -4.53 -4.77
C VAL A 34 10.88 -5.54 -3.63
N PHE A 35 9.97 -5.33 -2.68
CA PHE A 35 9.85 -6.17 -1.49
C PHE A 35 8.80 -7.24 -1.70
N SER A 36 9.12 -8.49 -1.35
CA SER A 36 8.17 -9.60 -1.43
C SER A 36 8.28 -10.56 -0.24
N ASN A 37 9.15 -10.27 0.71
CA ASN A 37 9.45 -11.18 1.82
C ASN A 37 8.51 -10.93 3.00
N CYS A 38 7.21 -11.20 2.81
CA CYS A 38 6.23 -11.07 3.88
C CYS A 38 6.11 -12.38 4.62
N GLY A 39 6.32 -12.36 5.94
CA GLY A 39 6.23 -13.55 6.76
C GLY A 39 4.81 -14.07 6.92
N SER A 40 3.81 -13.17 6.81
CA SER A 40 2.40 -13.52 6.93
C SER A 40 1.58 -12.45 6.25
N THR A 41 0.26 -12.56 6.35
CA THR A 41 -0.66 -11.53 5.85
C THR A 41 -1.57 -11.02 6.96
N THR A 42 -1.05 -10.95 8.17
CA THR A 42 -1.76 -10.33 9.29
C THR A 42 -1.82 -8.83 9.06
N LEU A 43 -3.02 -8.27 8.92
CA LEU A 43 -3.17 -6.84 8.60
C LEU A 43 -2.92 -6.02 9.84
N ASN A 44 -1.67 -5.62 10.05
CA ASN A 44 -1.24 -4.95 11.27
C ASN A 44 -0.78 -3.50 11.06
N HIS A 45 -0.85 -2.98 9.83
CA HIS A 45 -0.34 -1.65 9.54
C HIS A 45 -1.12 -1.01 8.41
N ALA A 46 -1.43 0.28 8.56
CA ALA A 46 -2.15 1.05 7.54
C ALA A 46 -1.18 2.02 6.86
N VAL A 47 -1.21 2.05 5.53
CA VAL A 47 -0.34 2.91 4.72
C VAL A 47 -1.09 3.43 3.51
N LEU A 48 -0.43 4.23 2.67
CA LEU A 48 -1.01 4.77 1.44
C LEU A 48 -0.37 4.14 0.21
N ALA A 49 -1.18 3.45 -0.59
CA ALA A 49 -0.77 3.08 -1.94
C ALA A 49 -0.92 4.32 -2.80
N VAL A 50 0.17 4.80 -3.38
CA VAL A 50 0.15 6.05 -4.15
C VAL A 50 0.25 5.82 -5.65
N GLY A 51 0.57 4.61 -6.08
CA GLY A 51 0.68 4.30 -7.50
C GLY A 51 1.12 2.87 -7.73
N TYR A 52 1.40 2.57 -8.99
CA TYR A 52 1.93 1.27 -9.38
C TYR A 52 2.73 1.43 -10.66
N GLU A 53 3.69 0.52 -10.85
CA GLU A 53 4.52 0.51 -12.03
C GLU A 53 3.89 -0.33 -13.14
N LYS A 54 4.47 -0.28 -14.33
CA LYS A 54 3.93 -0.95 -15.51
C LYS A 54 3.75 -2.45 -15.31
N ASP A 55 4.64 -3.07 -14.55
CA ASP A 55 4.58 -4.50 -14.27
C ASP A 55 3.62 -4.85 -13.12
N GLY A 56 3.00 -3.86 -12.50
CA GLY A 56 2.08 -4.07 -11.39
C GLY A 56 2.68 -3.89 -10.01
N THR A 57 3.98 -3.57 -9.92
CA THR A 57 4.64 -3.29 -8.64
C THR A 57 3.95 -2.11 -7.96
N TRP A 58 3.54 -2.29 -6.71
CA TRP A 58 2.87 -1.24 -5.94
C TRP A 58 3.89 -0.25 -5.39
N ILE A 59 3.54 1.05 -5.40
CA ILE A 59 4.32 2.11 -4.78
C ILE A 59 3.54 2.57 -3.55
N VAL A 60 4.15 2.43 -2.38
CA VAL A 60 3.47 2.63 -1.09
C VAL A 60 4.24 3.64 -0.26
N LYS A 61 3.52 4.62 0.28
CA LYS A 61 4.09 5.59 1.22
C LYS A 61 3.84 5.12 2.64
N ASN A 62 4.93 4.88 3.38
CA ASN A 62 4.85 4.49 4.78
C ASN A 62 4.84 5.71 5.69
N SER A 63 4.57 5.49 6.97
CA SER A 63 4.47 6.54 7.98
C SER A 63 5.65 6.56 8.96
N TRP A 64 6.77 5.94 8.60
CA TRP A 64 7.94 5.83 9.49
C TRP A 64 9.03 6.87 9.22
N GLY A 65 8.71 7.91 8.43
CA GLY A 65 9.63 9.00 8.15
C GLY A 65 10.47 8.78 6.91
N VAL A 66 11.10 9.86 6.43
CA VAL A 66 11.86 9.83 5.17
C VAL A 66 13.19 9.07 5.29
N ASN A 67 13.65 8.80 6.50
CA ASN A 67 14.88 8.04 6.70
C ASN A 67 14.68 6.54 6.65
N TRP A 68 13.44 6.09 6.63
CA TRP A 68 13.12 4.68 6.48
C TRP A 68 12.90 4.35 5.01
N GLY A 69 13.36 3.15 4.60
CA GLY A 69 13.13 2.65 3.25
C GLY A 69 13.73 3.55 2.19
N ASP A 70 13.01 3.70 1.09
CA ASP A 70 13.42 4.55 -0.04
C ASP A 70 12.74 5.91 0.11
N GLN A 71 13.35 6.78 0.89
CA GLN A 71 12.83 8.13 1.19
C GLN A 71 11.41 8.09 1.76
N GLY A 72 11.13 7.08 2.58
CA GLY A 72 9.83 6.89 3.21
C GLY A 72 8.89 5.98 2.45
N TYR A 73 9.29 5.49 1.28
CA TYR A 73 8.46 4.65 0.42
C TYR A 73 8.96 3.22 0.37
N ILE A 74 8.07 2.32 0.01
CA ILE A 74 8.40 0.92 -0.26
C ILE A 74 7.69 0.47 -1.53
N LYS A 75 8.35 -0.35 -2.33
CA LYS A 75 7.74 -0.98 -3.49
C LYS A 75 7.42 -2.43 -3.14
N LEU A 76 6.19 -2.84 -3.43
CA LEU A 76 5.74 -4.21 -3.17
C LEU A 76 5.55 -4.95 -4.49
N ALA A 77 5.98 -6.20 -4.54
CA ALA A 77 5.80 -7.04 -5.73
C ALA A 77 4.33 -7.07 -6.15
N PRO A 78 4.06 -7.29 -7.46
CA PRO A 78 2.68 -7.34 -7.96
C PRO A 78 1.85 -8.38 -7.24
N GLY A 79 0.54 -8.17 -7.17
CA GLY A 79 -0.39 -9.07 -6.53
C GLY A 79 -0.67 -8.67 -5.10
N ASN A 80 -1.08 -9.64 -4.30
CA ASN A 80 -1.49 -9.38 -2.92
C ASN A 80 -0.32 -9.47 -1.93
N THR A 81 0.81 -8.91 -2.29
CA THR A 81 2.02 -8.92 -1.46
C THR A 81 1.74 -8.26 -0.11
N CYS A 82 2.09 -8.93 0.98
CA CYS A 82 1.83 -8.49 2.35
C CYS A 82 0.34 -8.24 2.65
N GLY A 83 -0.56 -8.72 1.80
CA GLY A 83 -1.99 -8.49 1.96
C GLY A 83 -2.46 -7.14 1.42
N VAL A 84 -1.66 -6.48 0.59
CA VAL A 84 -1.93 -5.11 0.12
C VAL A 84 -3.26 -4.97 -0.62
N GLU A 85 -3.76 -6.04 -1.23
CA GLU A 85 -5.01 -6.01 -1.97
C GLU A 85 -6.23 -6.44 -1.15
N ALA A 86 -6.02 -6.87 0.09
CA ALA A 86 -7.09 -7.49 0.86
C ALA A 86 -8.05 -6.50 1.50
N HIS A 87 -7.58 -5.30 1.83
CA HIS A 87 -8.39 -4.34 2.57
C HIS A 87 -7.94 -2.91 2.22
N ALA A 88 -8.68 -2.26 1.33
CA ALA A 88 -8.32 -0.94 0.82
C ALA A 88 -9.52 -0.01 0.82
N ILE A 89 -9.27 1.27 1.09
CA ILE A 89 -10.28 2.32 1.09
C ILE A 89 -9.75 3.49 0.26
N ALA A 90 -10.52 3.91 -0.75
CA ALA A 90 -10.14 5.07 -1.56
C ALA A 90 -10.07 6.32 -0.68
N ALA A 91 -9.09 7.19 -0.98
CA ALA A 91 -8.87 8.39 -0.17
C ALA A 91 -10.11 9.28 -0.10
N SER A 92 -10.85 9.42 -1.19
CA SER A 92 -12.07 10.23 -1.21
C SER A 92 -13.14 9.65 -0.29
N ILE A 93 -13.27 8.33 -0.23
CA ILE A 93 -14.22 7.66 0.67
C ILE A 93 -13.77 7.85 2.12
N ALA A 94 -12.48 7.66 2.39
CA ALA A 94 -11.93 7.83 3.72
C ALA A 94 -12.13 9.26 4.23
N ARG A 95 -11.94 10.24 3.36
CA ARG A 95 -12.14 11.65 3.71
C ARG A 95 -13.61 11.92 4.04
N SER A 96 -14.53 11.39 3.25
CA SER A 96 -15.96 11.54 3.53
C SER A 96 -16.33 10.97 4.88
N LEU A 97 -15.80 9.79 5.20
CA LEU A 97 -16.07 9.16 6.49
C LEU A 97 -15.48 9.97 7.64
N SER A 98 -14.32 10.58 7.45
CA SER A 98 -13.66 11.31 8.53
C SER A 98 -14.31 12.66 8.82
N THR A 99 -15.12 13.18 7.91
CA THR A 99 -15.82 14.46 8.14
C THR A 99 -17.17 14.29 8.84
N GLU A 100 -17.58 13.05 9.01
CA GLU A 100 -18.81 12.78 9.72
C GLU A 100 -18.63 13.02 11.23
#